data_a8d635088fc57a2874ce1d816b7a4a1b
#
_entry.id   a8d635088fc57a2874ce1d816b7a4a1b
#
_cell.length_a   1.000
_cell.length_b   1.000
_cell.length_c   1.000
_cell.angle_alpha   90.00
_cell.angle_beta   90.00
_cell.angle_gamma   90.00
#
_symmetry.space_group_name_H-M   'P 1'
#
loop_
_entity.id
_entity.type
_entity.pdbx_description
1 polymer ?
#
loop_
_entity_poly.entity_id
_entity_poly.type
_entity_poly.pdbx_seq_one_letter_code
_entity_poly.pdbx_strand_id
1 'polypeptide(L)'
;MASKKGIIITAIILAAITGASFLTWVIPDIIPDENDATFNVTDYQNYLDGEKNIHEVLQESIDIEYQNLRDGKILPIDYVIIADITSSQVTTQISEFITSKPSEQWLGSYTSYMEGLRDFNKYILETKVLANQIENKSSNQEILQTVNKIESIKAESIEHMKESNELRP
;
A
#
# COMPACT_ATOMS: atom_id res chain seq x y z
N MET A 1 -16.08 0.03 -25.93
CA MET A 1 -15.18 0.87 -25.12
C MET A 1 -14.99 0.18 -23.79
N ALA A 2 -13.75 -0.10 -23.38
CA ALA A 2 -13.50 -0.70 -22.06
C ALA A 2 -13.98 0.28 -20.97
N SER A 3 -14.71 -0.23 -19.97
CA SER A 3 -15.17 0.57 -18.84
C SER A 3 -13.93 1.09 -18.10
N LYS A 4 -13.92 2.38 -17.68
CA LYS A 4 -12.85 2.93 -16.84
C LYS A 4 -12.61 2.05 -15.60
N LYS A 5 -13.67 1.47 -15.01
CA LYS A 5 -13.60 0.49 -13.91
C LYS A 5 -12.77 -0.75 -14.29
N GLY A 6 -12.99 -1.32 -15.47
CA GLY A 6 -12.22 -2.46 -15.94
C GLY A 6 -10.72 -2.16 -16.12
N ILE A 7 -10.38 -0.95 -16.54
CA ILE A 7 -8.98 -0.53 -16.73
C ILE A 7 -8.26 -0.45 -15.38
N ILE A 8 -8.91 0.12 -14.34
CA ILE A 8 -8.32 0.29 -13.00
C ILE A 8 -8.13 -1.07 -12.33
N ILE A 9 -9.15 -1.92 -12.32
CA ILE A 9 -9.05 -3.29 -11.77
C ILE A 9 -7.94 -4.07 -12.48
N THR A 10 -7.84 -3.93 -13.81
CA THR A 10 -6.77 -4.58 -14.59
C THR A 10 -5.39 -4.01 -14.22
N ALA A 11 -5.27 -2.70 -13.98
CA ALA A 11 -4.02 -2.08 -13.55
C ALA A 11 -3.57 -2.56 -12.17
N ILE A 12 -4.50 -2.68 -11.21
CA ILE A 12 -4.22 -3.21 -9.87
C ILE A 12 -3.79 -4.69 -9.95
N ILE A 13 -4.49 -5.50 -10.74
CA ILE A 13 -4.13 -6.91 -10.93
C ILE A 13 -2.77 -7.04 -11.63
N LEU A 14 -2.48 -6.22 -12.64
CA LEU A 14 -1.17 -6.20 -13.30
C LEU A 14 -0.06 -5.77 -12.35
N ALA A 15 -0.28 -4.76 -11.50
CA ALA A 15 0.68 -4.34 -10.49
C ALA A 15 0.98 -5.47 -9.49
N ALA A 16 -0.05 -6.20 -9.05
CA ALA A 16 0.11 -7.36 -8.17
C ALA A 16 0.90 -8.51 -8.84
N ILE A 17 0.59 -8.82 -10.10
CA ILE A 17 1.30 -9.86 -10.87
C ILE A 17 2.74 -9.43 -11.15
N THR A 18 2.96 -8.17 -11.50
CA THR A 18 4.30 -7.65 -11.80
C THR A 18 5.17 -7.63 -10.55
N GLY A 19 4.60 -7.22 -9.40
CA GLY A 19 5.28 -7.27 -8.10
C GLY A 19 5.71 -8.70 -7.73
N ALA A 20 4.78 -9.65 -7.79
CA ALA A 20 5.07 -11.06 -7.52
C ALA A 20 6.10 -11.66 -8.51
N SER A 21 6.01 -11.29 -9.80
CA SER A 21 6.95 -11.75 -10.83
C SER A 21 8.34 -11.12 -10.69
N PHE A 22 8.43 -9.87 -10.22
CA PHE A 22 9.69 -9.19 -9.97
C PHE A 22 10.46 -9.87 -8.82
N LEU A 23 9.75 -10.28 -7.78
CA LEU A 23 10.32 -11.02 -6.66
C LEU A 23 10.91 -12.37 -7.11
N THR A 24 10.24 -13.08 -8.02
CA THR A 24 10.75 -14.36 -8.55
C THR A 24 11.93 -14.21 -9.49
N TRP A 25 12.12 -13.04 -10.13
CA TRP A 25 13.22 -12.80 -11.07
C TRP A 25 14.50 -12.29 -10.39
N VAL A 26 14.36 -11.62 -9.24
CA VAL A 26 15.49 -11.13 -8.43
C VAL A 26 16.07 -12.24 -7.54
N ILE A 27 15.37 -13.38 -7.38
CA ILE A 27 15.87 -14.52 -6.63
C ILE A 27 16.58 -15.47 -7.63
N PRO A 28 17.93 -15.50 -7.71
CA PRO A 28 18.63 -16.56 -8.44
C PRO A 28 18.42 -17.88 -7.71
N ASP A 29 18.24 -18.95 -8.50
CA ASP A 29 18.05 -20.35 -8.11
C ASP A 29 18.75 -20.77 -6.81
N ILE A 30 18.10 -20.53 -5.68
CA ILE A 30 18.43 -21.18 -4.42
C ILE A 30 17.15 -21.88 -3.98
N ILE A 31 17.09 -23.20 -4.24
CA ILE A 31 16.12 -24.07 -3.60
C ILE A 31 16.62 -24.24 -2.15
N PRO A 32 15.97 -23.64 -1.13
CA PRO A 32 16.36 -23.91 0.24
C PRO A 32 15.74 -25.24 0.69
N ASP A 33 16.48 -25.98 1.51
CA ASP A 33 15.95 -27.09 2.29
C ASP A 33 14.72 -26.66 3.10
N GLU A 34 13.77 -27.56 3.24
CA GLU A 34 12.35 -27.37 3.65
C GLU A 34 12.09 -26.73 5.02
N ASN A 35 13.02 -26.07 5.71
CA ASN A 35 12.76 -25.65 7.10
C ASN A 35 13.00 -24.18 7.46
N ASP A 36 13.53 -23.33 6.58
CA ASP A 36 13.64 -21.89 6.85
C ASP A 36 13.76 -21.11 5.51
N ALA A 37 12.65 -20.81 4.88
CA ALA A 37 12.62 -19.85 3.78
C ALA A 37 12.85 -18.43 4.34
N THR A 38 14.08 -18.14 4.76
CA THR A 38 14.50 -16.78 5.05
C THR A 38 14.83 -16.11 3.73
N PHE A 39 14.00 -15.16 3.31
CA PHE A 39 14.28 -14.26 2.20
C PHE A 39 15.49 -13.39 2.57
N ASN A 40 16.65 -13.65 1.97
CA ASN A 40 17.85 -12.85 2.18
C ASN A 40 17.94 -11.76 1.13
N VAL A 41 17.63 -10.53 1.51
CA VAL A 41 17.90 -9.34 0.69
C VAL A 41 19.41 -9.13 0.65
N THR A 42 20.02 -9.19 -0.53
CA THR A 42 21.46 -8.92 -0.73
C THR A 42 21.71 -7.48 -1.20
N ASP A 43 20.72 -6.85 -1.82
CA ASP A 43 20.75 -5.46 -2.28
C ASP A 43 19.58 -4.70 -1.67
N TYR A 44 19.82 -4.12 -0.50
CA TYR A 44 18.81 -3.40 0.27
C TYR A 44 18.31 -2.15 -0.42
N GLN A 45 19.15 -1.46 -1.20
CA GLN A 45 18.75 -0.28 -1.93
C GLN A 45 17.74 -0.61 -3.03
N ASN A 46 18.10 -1.54 -3.92
CA ASN A 46 17.23 -1.91 -5.02
C ASN A 46 15.94 -2.57 -4.54
N TYR A 47 16.00 -3.34 -3.45
CA TYR A 47 14.80 -3.91 -2.85
C TYR A 47 13.85 -2.82 -2.34
N LEU A 48 14.36 -1.87 -1.54
CA LEU A 48 13.56 -0.75 -1.03
C LEU A 48 12.98 0.12 -2.16
N ASP A 49 13.76 0.38 -3.22
CA ASP A 49 13.29 1.14 -4.39
C ASP A 49 12.20 0.38 -5.15
N GLY A 50 12.32 -0.94 -5.27
CA GLY A 50 11.27 -1.79 -5.84
C GLY A 50 9.97 -1.72 -5.06
N GLU A 51 10.03 -1.84 -3.73
CA GLU A 51 8.87 -1.72 -2.85
C GLU A 51 8.21 -0.33 -2.92
N LYS A 52 9.03 0.73 -3.03
CA LYS A 52 8.51 2.09 -3.21
C LYS A 52 7.73 2.25 -4.51
N ASN A 53 8.24 1.71 -5.60
CA ASN A 53 7.53 1.78 -6.88
C ASN A 53 6.16 1.08 -6.80
N ILE A 54 6.07 -0.08 -6.14
CA ILE A 54 4.80 -0.77 -5.93
C ILE A 54 3.87 0.08 -5.06
N HIS A 55 4.38 0.63 -3.96
CA HIS A 55 3.62 1.50 -3.06
C HIS A 55 3.05 2.73 -3.80
N GLU A 56 3.86 3.43 -4.59
CA GLU A 56 3.44 4.60 -5.36
C GLU A 56 2.28 4.28 -6.31
N VAL A 57 2.34 3.15 -7.01
CA VAL A 57 1.25 2.70 -7.90
C VAL A 57 -0.03 2.41 -7.10
N LEU A 58 0.08 1.75 -5.94
CA LEU A 58 -1.06 1.46 -5.08
C LEU A 58 -1.67 2.75 -4.51
N GLN A 59 -0.82 3.69 -4.09
CA GLN A 59 -1.24 4.97 -3.55
C GLN A 59 -1.96 5.82 -4.61
N GLU A 60 -1.37 5.96 -5.80
CA GLU A 60 -2.01 6.70 -6.90
C GLU A 60 -3.37 6.10 -7.25
N SER A 61 -3.44 4.78 -7.34
CA SER A 61 -4.68 4.08 -7.68
C SER A 61 -5.77 4.31 -6.63
N ILE A 62 -5.46 4.14 -5.34
CA ILE A 62 -6.48 4.31 -4.29
C ILE A 62 -6.87 5.78 -4.10
N ASP A 63 -5.95 6.73 -4.29
CA ASP A 63 -6.23 8.15 -4.21
C ASP A 63 -7.21 8.61 -5.30
N ILE A 64 -7.05 8.11 -6.53
CA ILE A 64 -7.98 8.36 -7.63
C ILE A 64 -9.38 7.83 -7.29
N GLU A 65 -9.47 6.60 -6.80
CA GLU A 65 -10.76 6.00 -6.46
C GLU A 65 -11.40 6.63 -5.22
N TYR A 66 -10.60 7.04 -4.25
CA TYR A 66 -11.08 7.81 -3.10
C TYR A 66 -11.67 9.16 -3.56
N GLN A 67 -11.02 9.85 -4.49
CA GLN A 67 -11.59 11.07 -5.07
C GLN A 67 -12.88 10.78 -5.86
N ASN A 68 -12.93 9.69 -6.64
CA ASN A 68 -14.13 9.27 -7.34
C ASN A 68 -15.29 8.96 -6.39
N LEU A 69 -15.02 8.36 -5.23
CA LEU A 69 -16.02 8.15 -4.17
C LEU A 69 -16.57 9.48 -3.66
N ARG A 70 -15.67 10.43 -3.32
CA ARG A 70 -16.06 11.75 -2.80
C ARG A 70 -16.87 12.56 -3.79
N ASP A 71 -16.56 12.43 -5.07
CA ASP A 71 -17.28 13.09 -6.16
C ASP A 71 -18.58 12.36 -6.56
N GLY A 72 -18.91 11.23 -5.93
CA GLY A 72 -20.07 10.42 -6.28
C GLY A 72 -19.99 9.75 -7.65
N LYS A 73 -18.77 9.58 -8.20
CA LYS A 73 -18.52 8.94 -9.51
C LYS A 73 -18.50 7.42 -9.45
N ILE A 74 -18.29 6.85 -8.27
CA ILE A 74 -18.39 5.41 -7.98
C ILE A 74 -19.29 5.17 -6.78
N LEU A 75 -19.87 3.98 -6.70
CA LEU A 75 -20.70 3.59 -5.55
C LEU A 75 -19.80 3.25 -4.36
N PRO A 76 -20.24 3.53 -3.11
CA PRO A 76 -19.49 3.17 -1.90
C PRO A 76 -19.10 1.69 -1.85
N ILE A 77 -20.00 0.79 -2.25
CA ILE A 77 -19.72 -0.65 -2.28
C ILE A 77 -18.61 -1.02 -3.27
N ASP A 78 -18.56 -0.38 -4.45
CA ASP A 78 -17.52 -0.60 -5.45
C ASP A 78 -16.16 -0.12 -4.91
N TYR A 79 -16.15 1.03 -4.21
CA TYR A 79 -14.96 1.55 -3.55
C TYR A 79 -14.42 0.61 -2.47
N VAL A 80 -15.29 0.07 -1.62
CA VAL A 80 -14.90 -0.86 -0.55
C VAL A 80 -14.17 -2.07 -1.13
N ILE A 81 -14.63 -2.63 -2.25
CA ILE A 81 -13.95 -3.76 -2.92
C ILE A 81 -12.53 -3.38 -3.37
N ILE A 82 -12.36 -2.20 -3.96
CA ILE A 82 -11.04 -1.71 -4.41
C ILE A 82 -10.11 -1.50 -3.19
N ALA A 83 -10.62 -0.87 -2.14
CA ALA A 83 -9.88 -0.62 -0.92
C ALA A 83 -9.47 -1.93 -0.21
N ASP A 84 -10.32 -2.96 -0.22
CA ASP A 84 -9.97 -4.29 0.35
C ASP A 84 -8.84 -4.95 -0.43
N ILE A 85 -8.89 -4.91 -1.76
CA ILE A 85 -7.81 -5.44 -2.60
C ILE A 85 -6.50 -4.70 -2.32
N THR A 86 -6.52 -3.36 -2.31
CA THR A 86 -5.33 -2.54 -2.08
C THR A 86 -4.76 -2.77 -0.68
N SER A 87 -5.61 -2.82 0.36
CA SER A 87 -5.20 -3.10 1.74
C SER A 87 -4.55 -4.48 1.88
N SER A 88 -5.07 -5.49 1.16
CA SER A 88 -4.46 -6.83 1.13
C SER A 88 -3.06 -6.81 0.50
N GLN A 89 -2.85 -6.06 -0.58
CA GLN A 89 -1.55 -5.90 -1.23
C GLN A 89 -0.55 -5.20 -0.32
N VAL A 90 -0.95 -4.11 0.34
CA VAL A 90 -0.10 -3.42 1.32
C VAL A 90 0.26 -4.33 2.50
N THR A 91 -0.68 -5.15 2.98
CA THR A 91 -0.42 -6.13 4.04
C THR A 91 0.62 -7.16 3.61
N THR A 92 0.58 -7.60 2.36
CA THR A 92 1.61 -8.49 1.78
C THR A 92 2.98 -7.81 1.78
N GLN A 93 3.09 -6.56 1.30
CA GLN A 93 4.33 -5.79 1.36
C GLN A 93 4.89 -5.67 2.78
N ILE A 94 4.04 -5.34 3.77
CA ILE A 94 4.45 -5.28 5.19
C ILE A 94 5.02 -6.62 5.65
N SER A 95 4.39 -7.74 5.29
CA SER A 95 4.84 -9.08 5.68
C SER A 95 6.19 -9.42 5.05
N GLU A 96 6.41 -9.09 3.78
CA GLU A 96 7.69 -9.28 3.08
C GLU A 96 8.79 -8.42 3.70
N PHE A 97 8.48 -7.17 4.07
CA PHE A 97 9.40 -6.28 4.75
C PHE A 97 9.87 -6.81 6.11
N ILE A 98 8.95 -7.36 6.93
CA ILE A 98 9.28 -7.97 8.22
C ILE A 98 10.26 -9.13 8.05
N THR A 99 10.17 -9.89 6.96
CA THR A 99 11.04 -11.06 6.69
C THR A 99 12.37 -10.68 6.05
N SER A 100 12.54 -9.47 5.53
CA SER A 100 13.71 -9.01 4.76
C SER A 100 15.00 -8.89 5.57
N LYS A 101 14.93 -8.78 6.91
CA LYS A 101 16.05 -8.70 7.87
C LYS A 101 17.18 -7.75 7.37
N PRO A 102 16.95 -6.43 7.33
CA PRO A 102 17.92 -5.48 6.85
C PRO A 102 19.20 -5.49 7.71
N SER A 103 20.34 -5.13 7.11
CA SER A 103 21.57 -4.89 7.86
C SER A 103 21.40 -3.70 8.82
N GLU A 104 22.28 -3.61 9.83
CA GLU A 104 22.22 -2.56 10.85
C GLU A 104 22.18 -1.14 10.24
N GLN A 105 22.94 -0.92 9.15
CA GLN A 105 23.00 0.37 8.45
C GLN A 105 21.67 0.75 7.78
N TRP A 106 20.90 -0.24 7.34
CA TRP A 106 19.61 -0.05 6.66
C TRP A 106 18.40 -0.14 7.60
N LEU A 107 18.61 -0.55 8.85
CA LEU A 107 17.53 -0.83 9.79
C LEU A 107 16.63 0.41 10.01
N GLY A 108 17.20 1.59 10.18
CA GLY A 108 16.44 2.83 10.36
C GLY A 108 15.53 3.12 9.17
N SER A 109 16.10 3.12 7.96
CA SER A 109 15.36 3.37 6.72
C SER A 109 14.22 2.36 6.51
N TYR A 110 14.48 1.07 6.74
CA TYR A 110 13.48 0.01 6.61
C TYR A 110 12.37 0.11 7.65
N THR A 111 12.73 0.46 8.91
CA THR A 111 11.72 0.61 9.97
C THR A 111 10.77 1.76 9.66
N SER A 112 11.31 2.94 9.29
CA SER A 112 10.47 4.09 8.92
C SER A 112 9.61 3.79 7.70
N TYR A 113 10.15 3.07 6.69
CA TYR A 113 9.35 2.67 5.53
C TYR A 113 8.20 1.74 5.91
N MET A 114 8.47 0.76 6.78
CA MET A 114 7.44 -0.17 7.26
C MET A 114 6.34 0.55 8.05
N GLU A 115 6.69 1.54 8.90
CA GLU A 115 5.67 2.34 9.58
C GLU A 115 4.86 3.17 8.58
N GLY A 116 5.50 3.73 7.55
CA GLY A 116 4.80 4.40 6.46
C GLY A 116 3.79 3.51 5.74
N LEU A 117 4.15 2.24 5.45
CA LEU A 117 3.23 1.26 4.87
C LEU A 117 2.06 0.92 5.82
N ARG A 118 2.33 0.82 7.14
CA ARG A 118 1.28 0.58 8.14
C ARG A 118 0.28 1.75 8.19
N ASP A 119 0.78 2.96 8.14
CA ASP A 119 -0.08 4.15 8.15
C ASP A 119 -0.82 4.29 6.82
N PHE A 120 -0.20 3.94 5.69
CA PHE A 120 -0.90 3.85 4.41
C PHE A 120 -2.03 2.81 4.46
N ASN A 121 -1.81 1.66 5.07
CA ASN A 121 -2.89 0.68 5.26
C ASN A 121 -4.02 1.22 6.16
N LYS A 122 -3.68 1.92 7.25
CA LYS A 122 -4.68 2.60 8.10
C LYS A 122 -5.47 3.65 7.32
N TYR A 123 -4.78 4.43 6.47
CA TYR A 123 -5.43 5.38 5.56
C TYR A 123 -6.48 4.68 4.69
N ILE A 124 -6.13 3.58 4.03
CA ILE A 124 -7.06 2.80 3.20
C ILE A 124 -8.26 2.32 4.04
N LEU A 125 -8.02 1.78 5.23
CA LEU A 125 -9.08 1.30 6.11
C LEU A 125 -10.02 2.44 6.56
N GLU A 126 -9.49 3.64 6.83
CA GLU A 126 -10.30 4.78 7.21
C GLU A 126 -11.13 5.34 6.05
N THR A 127 -10.62 5.28 4.81
CA THR A 127 -11.43 5.63 3.63
C THR A 127 -12.59 4.65 3.42
N LYS A 128 -12.47 3.37 3.81
CA LYS A 128 -13.60 2.44 3.84
C LYS A 128 -14.67 2.83 4.87
N VAL A 129 -14.23 3.34 6.04
CA VAL A 129 -15.18 3.87 7.04
C VAL A 129 -15.98 4.99 6.42
N LEU A 130 -15.33 5.91 5.70
CA LEU A 130 -16.02 6.99 4.98
C LEU A 130 -17.01 6.46 3.93
N ALA A 131 -16.61 5.46 3.14
CA ALA A 131 -17.50 4.85 2.15
C ALA A 131 -18.78 4.30 2.80
N ASN A 132 -18.65 3.60 3.92
CA ASN A 132 -19.78 3.09 4.69
C ASN A 132 -20.65 4.21 5.29
N GLN A 133 -20.04 5.31 5.73
CA GLN A 133 -20.78 6.48 6.23
C GLN A 133 -21.59 7.15 5.12
N ILE A 134 -21.03 7.26 3.91
CA ILE A 134 -21.74 7.78 2.73
C ILE A 134 -22.93 6.88 2.37
N GLU A 135 -22.72 5.55 2.32
CA GLU A 135 -23.78 4.58 2.04
C GLU A 135 -24.92 4.66 3.05
N ASN A 136 -24.59 4.76 4.34
CA ASN A 136 -25.55 4.85 5.44
C ASN A 136 -26.10 6.26 5.67
N LYS A 137 -25.72 7.24 4.85
CA LYS A 137 -26.16 8.64 4.96
C LYS A 137 -25.91 9.22 6.35
N SER A 138 -24.73 8.94 6.91
CA SER A 138 -24.27 9.52 8.18
C SER A 138 -24.29 11.04 8.17
N SER A 139 -24.28 11.64 9.35
CA SER A 139 -24.31 13.10 9.48
C SER A 139 -23.06 13.77 8.86
N ASN A 140 -23.23 14.98 8.36
CA ASN A 140 -22.11 15.76 7.82
C ASN A 140 -20.97 15.95 8.84
N GLN A 141 -21.28 15.99 10.13
CA GLN A 141 -20.28 16.11 11.18
C GLN A 141 -19.43 14.84 11.30
N GLU A 142 -20.03 13.65 11.27
CA GLU A 142 -19.32 12.38 11.29
C GLU A 142 -18.44 12.22 10.05
N ILE A 143 -18.97 12.52 8.87
CA ILE A 143 -18.22 12.50 7.61
C ILE A 143 -17.00 13.43 7.69
N LEU A 144 -17.17 14.67 8.17
CA LEU A 144 -16.08 15.63 8.29
C LEU A 144 -14.99 15.16 9.27
N GLN A 145 -15.39 14.57 10.40
CA GLN A 145 -14.44 14.01 11.36
C GLN A 145 -13.61 12.89 10.74
N THR A 146 -14.25 11.99 9.97
CA THR A 146 -13.56 10.90 9.28
C THR A 146 -12.63 11.44 8.19
N VAL A 147 -13.05 12.44 7.41
CA VAL A 147 -12.17 13.07 6.41
C VAL A 147 -10.94 13.69 7.06
N ASN A 148 -11.08 14.43 8.16
CA ASN A 148 -9.92 15.01 8.86
C ASN A 148 -8.97 13.93 9.39
N LYS A 149 -9.50 12.81 9.87
CA LYS A 149 -8.69 11.67 10.32
C LYS A 149 -7.94 11.03 9.17
N ILE A 150 -8.58 10.84 8.02
CA ILE A 150 -7.97 10.33 6.79
C ILE A 150 -6.78 11.19 6.37
N GLU A 151 -6.94 12.52 6.34
CA GLU A 151 -5.87 13.45 5.98
C GLU A 151 -4.69 13.39 6.97
N SER A 152 -4.96 13.27 8.29
CA SER A 152 -3.91 13.12 9.30
C SER A 152 -3.10 11.85 9.09
N ILE A 153 -3.77 10.70 8.94
CA ILE A 153 -3.10 9.40 8.75
C ILE A 153 -2.29 9.39 7.45
N LYS A 154 -2.83 9.99 6.38
CA LYS A 154 -2.11 10.11 5.11
C LYS A 154 -0.83 10.93 5.27
N ALA A 155 -0.89 12.05 6.01
CA ALA A 155 0.27 12.89 6.28
C ALA A 155 1.34 12.13 7.10
N GLU A 156 0.93 11.34 8.10
CA GLU A 156 1.84 10.49 8.89
C GLU A 156 2.55 9.46 8.02
N SER A 157 1.82 8.79 7.12
CA SER A 157 2.42 7.84 6.16
C SER A 157 3.48 8.52 5.28
N ILE A 158 3.17 9.69 4.72
CA ILE A 158 4.11 10.45 3.87
C ILE A 158 5.37 10.86 4.66
N GLU A 159 5.22 11.29 5.91
CA GLU A 159 6.36 11.67 6.75
C GLU A 159 7.28 10.48 7.03
N HIS A 160 6.74 9.31 7.40
CA HIS A 160 7.54 8.09 7.57
C HIS A 160 8.24 7.67 6.26
N MET A 161 7.60 7.81 5.10
CA MET A 161 8.23 7.53 3.80
C MET A 161 9.39 8.47 3.51
N LYS A 162 9.25 9.76 3.88
CA LYS A 162 10.31 10.76 3.76
C LYS A 162 11.46 10.45 4.73
N GLU A 163 11.17 10.18 5.98
CA GLU A 163 12.15 9.77 6.98
C GLU A 163 12.95 8.54 6.53
N SER A 164 12.28 7.55 5.96
CA SER A 164 12.94 6.39 5.36
C SER A 164 13.99 6.78 4.32
N ASN A 165 13.72 7.80 3.49
CA ASN A 165 14.70 8.27 2.50
C ASN A 165 15.89 8.97 3.15
N GLU A 166 15.66 9.73 4.23
CA GLU A 166 16.69 10.48 4.95
C GLU A 166 17.63 9.55 5.77
N LEU A 167 17.12 8.38 6.18
CA LEU A 167 17.84 7.38 6.94
C LEU A 167 18.58 6.34 6.08
N ARG A 168 18.65 6.51 4.76
CA ARG A 168 19.47 5.65 3.90
C ARG A 168 20.96 5.87 4.18
N PRO A 169 21.79 4.79 4.24
CA PRO A 169 23.22 4.91 4.42
C PRO A 169 23.93 5.55 3.21
#